data_b0d1d146e9e1bb15165c46214527de64
#
_entry.id   b0d1d146e9e1bb15165c46214527de64
#
_cell.length_a   1.000
_cell.length_b   1.000
_cell.length_c   1.000
_cell.angle_alpha   90.00
_cell.angle_beta   90.00
_cell.angle_gamma   90.00
#
_symmetry.space_group_name_H-M   'P 1'
#
loop_
_entity.id
_entity.type
_entity.pdbx_description
1 polymer ?
#
loop_
_entity_poly.entity_id
_entity_poly.type
_entity_poly.pdbx_seq_one_letter_code
_entity_poly.pdbx_strand_id
1 'polypeptide(L)'
;MALGLCEALGLAQVRHEVGDVVAGKMQVKKSLIRRIREGKAGTIEKWSADDKTISIFTAEEVLDLAVKGNVLVRGWGATLLLKPVSHIPCIQVCAPMPVRIRRLMERLDTDDESLARKEIENDDAARAAKMSSTFAVDWGDPALYDLTINTERIPISRAVDLVLALLKDPAFAETAQSRQQLLNLALEAKVRAALRADEKTAEVDVSITVDAGVVTLAGIVATPGEKDRAAANVAAVAGVIKVENALNSMSGGLGRRLFPSGLTR
;
A
#
# COMPACT_ATOMS: atom_id res chain seq x y z
N MET A 1 21.13 4.81 7.59
CA MET A 1 21.11 3.93 6.42
C MET A 1 20.28 4.51 5.28
N ALA A 2 18.98 4.80 5.46
CA ALA A 2 18.18 5.37 4.37
C ALA A 2 18.82 6.63 3.75
N LEU A 3 19.25 7.59 4.58
CA LEU A 3 19.97 8.79 4.09
C LEU A 3 21.23 8.42 3.31
N GLY A 4 22.08 7.52 3.84
CA GLY A 4 23.29 7.11 3.13
C GLY A 4 23.03 6.41 1.79
N LEU A 5 21.93 5.66 1.66
CA LEU A 5 21.50 5.11 0.37
C LEU A 5 21.02 6.21 -0.59
N CYS A 6 20.24 7.16 -0.09
CA CYS A 6 19.78 8.28 -0.90
C CYS A 6 20.94 9.13 -1.43
N GLU A 7 21.93 9.41 -0.57
CA GLU A 7 23.15 10.13 -0.95
C GLU A 7 23.98 9.38 -1.99
N ALA A 8 24.17 8.06 -1.77
CA ALA A 8 24.99 7.22 -2.67
C ALA A 8 24.34 7.00 -4.06
N LEU A 9 23.04 7.02 -4.15
CA LEU A 9 22.29 6.70 -5.37
C LEU A 9 21.53 7.89 -5.98
N GLY A 10 21.59 9.06 -5.34
CA GLY A 10 20.83 10.24 -5.78
C GLY A 10 19.32 10.06 -5.66
N LEU A 11 18.83 9.26 -4.69
CA LEU A 11 17.42 8.97 -4.53
C LEU A 11 16.70 9.99 -3.66
N ALA A 12 15.44 10.27 -3.97
CA ALA A 12 14.54 10.96 -3.06
C ALA A 12 14.08 10.01 -1.94
N GLN A 13 14.23 10.42 -0.68
CA GLN A 13 13.66 9.68 0.44
C GLN A 13 12.23 10.08 0.67
N VAL A 14 11.29 9.13 0.56
CA VAL A 14 9.87 9.32 0.84
C VAL A 14 9.49 8.62 2.13
N ARG A 15 8.98 9.39 3.11
CA ARG A 15 8.58 8.88 4.42
C ARG A 15 7.23 9.43 4.90
N HIS A 16 7.03 10.74 4.84
CA HIS A 16 5.84 11.44 5.35
C HIS A 16 4.95 11.92 4.21
N GLU A 17 5.51 12.13 3.06
CA GLU A 17 4.88 12.68 1.86
C GLU A 17 3.68 11.84 1.43
N VAL A 18 3.77 10.51 1.48
CA VAL A 18 2.65 9.60 1.23
C VAL A 18 1.44 9.95 2.12
N GLY A 19 1.67 10.15 3.42
CA GLY A 19 0.60 10.51 4.35
C GLY A 19 0.00 11.88 4.08
N ASP A 20 0.78 12.81 3.60
CA ASP A 20 0.32 14.15 3.24
C ASP A 20 -0.58 14.12 2.00
N VAL A 21 -0.24 13.31 1.00
CA VAL A 21 -1.06 13.08 -0.19
C VAL A 21 -2.36 12.35 0.17
N VAL A 22 -2.28 11.28 0.96
CA VAL A 22 -3.46 10.53 1.45
C VAL A 22 -4.40 11.45 2.23
N ALA A 23 -3.88 12.29 3.13
CA ALA A 23 -4.68 13.25 3.88
C ALA A 23 -5.39 14.26 2.96
N GLY A 24 -4.72 14.71 1.90
CA GLY A 24 -5.30 15.59 0.89
C GLY A 24 -6.44 14.92 0.12
N LYS A 25 -6.25 13.68 -0.33
CA LYS A 25 -7.27 12.90 -1.05
C LYS A 25 -8.51 12.62 -0.19
N MET A 26 -8.30 12.38 1.10
CA MET A 26 -9.38 12.15 2.07
C MET A 26 -9.98 13.44 2.64
N GLN A 27 -9.43 14.61 2.33
CA GLN A 27 -9.81 15.91 2.90
C GLN A 27 -9.76 15.94 4.43
N VAL A 28 -8.79 15.24 5.03
CA VAL A 28 -8.57 15.19 6.48
C VAL A 28 -7.24 15.88 6.86
N LYS A 29 -7.08 16.15 8.16
CA LYS A 29 -5.84 16.76 8.67
C LYS A 29 -4.66 15.78 8.54
N LYS A 30 -3.51 16.24 8.03
CA LYS A 30 -2.26 15.46 7.94
C LYS A 30 -1.85 14.83 9.28
N SER A 31 -2.08 15.55 10.39
CA SER A 31 -1.82 15.05 11.74
C SER A 31 -2.65 13.81 12.10
N LEU A 32 -3.86 13.67 11.56
CA LEU A 32 -4.71 12.49 11.76
C LEU A 32 -4.08 11.25 11.12
N ILE A 33 -3.74 11.31 9.83
CA ILE A 33 -3.09 10.19 9.12
C ILE A 33 -1.79 9.80 9.81
N ARG A 34 -0.98 10.78 10.28
CA ARG A 34 0.25 10.50 11.03
C ARG A 34 -0.04 9.77 12.34
N ARG A 35 -1.02 10.22 13.15
CA ARG A 35 -1.37 9.57 14.43
C ARG A 35 -1.93 8.16 14.24
N ILE A 36 -2.75 7.94 13.21
CA ILE A 36 -3.25 6.61 12.87
C ILE A 36 -2.08 5.67 12.56
N ARG A 37 -1.14 6.11 11.75
CA ARG A 37 0.05 5.33 11.40
C ARG A 37 0.94 5.00 12.59
N GLU A 38 1.08 5.94 13.52
CA GLU A 38 1.89 5.79 14.75
C GLU A 38 1.14 5.06 15.87
N GLY A 39 -0.09 4.60 15.63
CA GLY A 39 -0.91 3.96 16.65
C GLY A 39 -1.41 4.90 17.76
N LYS A 40 -1.20 6.22 17.61
CA LYS A 40 -1.51 7.27 18.59
C LYS A 40 -2.90 7.88 18.40
N ALA A 41 -3.68 7.44 17.42
CA ALA A 41 -5.03 7.91 17.20
C ALA A 41 -5.99 7.38 18.27
N GLY A 42 -6.83 8.25 18.80
CA GLY A 42 -7.89 7.90 19.74
C GLY A 42 -8.99 7.04 19.10
N THR A 43 -9.85 6.44 19.93
CA THR A 43 -10.93 5.57 19.45
C THR A 43 -11.89 6.29 18.49
N ILE A 44 -12.25 7.53 18.78
CA ILE A 44 -13.13 8.35 17.92
C ILE A 44 -12.44 8.67 16.59
N GLU A 45 -11.14 8.98 16.62
CA GLU A 45 -10.36 9.27 15.42
C GLU A 45 -10.20 8.05 14.53
N LYS A 46 -10.01 6.86 15.11
CA LYS A 46 -9.97 5.59 14.38
C LYS A 46 -11.33 5.26 13.75
N TRP A 47 -12.41 5.63 14.43
CA TRP A 47 -13.77 5.38 13.95
C TRP A 47 -14.16 6.32 12.79
N SER A 48 -13.62 7.54 12.79
CA SER A 48 -13.86 8.53 11.72
C SER A 48 -12.95 8.32 10.49
N ALA A 49 -11.90 7.51 10.61
CA ALA A 49 -10.95 7.25 9.54
C ALA A 49 -11.16 5.83 9.02
N ASP A 50 -11.73 5.73 7.82
CA ASP A 50 -11.88 4.47 7.12
C ASP A 50 -10.51 3.88 6.72
N ASP A 51 -10.07 2.86 7.47
CA ASP A 51 -8.80 2.17 7.26
C ASP A 51 -8.66 1.59 5.84
N LYS A 52 -9.78 1.18 5.22
CA LYS A 52 -9.82 0.69 3.83
C LYS A 52 -9.48 1.82 2.86
N THR A 53 -10.07 2.99 3.03
CA THR A 53 -9.77 4.18 2.21
C THR A 53 -8.33 4.64 2.36
N ILE A 54 -7.79 4.69 3.59
CA ILE A 54 -6.37 5.00 3.83
C ILE A 54 -5.48 4.01 3.10
N SER A 55 -5.78 2.73 3.16
CA SER A 55 -4.98 1.68 2.52
C SER A 55 -5.01 1.78 0.99
N ILE A 56 -6.17 2.06 0.39
CA ILE A 56 -6.35 2.24 -1.05
C ILE A 56 -5.52 3.44 -1.56
N PHE A 57 -5.66 4.61 -0.95
CA PHE A 57 -4.90 5.79 -1.39
C PHE A 57 -3.41 5.68 -1.07
N THR A 58 -3.03 4.93 -0.02
CA THR A 58 -1.63 4.62 0.27
C THR A 58 -1.02 3.74 -0.81
N ALA A 59 -1.73 2.70 -1.24
CA ALA A 59 -1.26 1.82 -2.31
C ALA A 59 -1.09 2.57 -3.63
N GLU A 60 -2.06 3.41 -3.98
CA GLU A 60 -1.98 4.25 -5.18
C GLU A 60 -0.74 5.15 -5.14
N GLU A 61 -0.49 5.87 -4.04
CA GLU A 61 0.62 6.80 -3.93
C GLU A 61 1.99 6.08 -3.94
N VAL A 62 2.12 4.96 -3.20
CA VAL A 62 3.36 4.17 -3.16
C VAL A 62 3.70 3.63 -4.54
N LEU A 63 2.72 3.08 -5.27
CA LEU A 63 2.93 2.51 -6.60
C LEU A 63 3.20 3.61 -7.65
N ASP A 64 2.55 4.77 -7.55
CA ASP A 64 2.82 5.92 -8.42
C ASP A 64 4.25 6.46 -8.23
N LEU A 65 4.71 6.55 -6.99
CA LEU A 65 6.10 6.89 -6.66
C LEU A 65 7.09 5.85 -7.23
N ALA A 66 6.79 4.56 -7.12
CA ALA A 66 7.62 3.52 -7.68
C ALA A 66 7.71 3.59 -9.22
N VAL A 67 6.60 3.89 -9.90
CA VAL A 67 6.58 4.11 -11.36
C VAL A 67 7.44 5.30 -11.78
N LYS A 68 7.42 6.40 -11.02
CA LYS A 68 8.27 7.57 -11.24
C LYS A 68 9.76 7.25 -11.08
N GLY A 69 10.08 6.27 -10.24
CA GLY A 69 11.46 5.82 -10.00
C GLY A 69 12.28 6.79 -9.14
N ASN A 70 13.56 6.47 -8.97
CA ASN A 70 14.53 7.26 -8.20
C ASN A 70 14.09 7.62 -6.78
N VAL A 71 13.35 6.72 -6.12
CA VAL A 71 12.82 6.93 -4.76
C VAL A 71 13.20 5.78 -3.83
N LEU A 72 13.38 6.10 -2.56
CA LEU A 72 13.45 5.14 -1.47
C LEU A 72 12.21 5.34 -0.60
N VAL A 73 11.29 4.39 -0.65
CA VAL A 73 10.05 4.42 0.14
C VAL A 73 10.27 3.73 1.48
N ARG A 74 9.94 4.40 2.58
CA ARG A 74 10.11 3.85 3.92
C ARG A 74 8.77 3.71 4.64
N GLY A 75 8.40 2.47 4.93
CA GLY A 75 7.14 2.13 5.61
C GLY A 75 5.95 2.05 4.65
N TRP A 76 4.74 2.34 5.14
CA TRP A 76 3.49 2.38 4.37
C TRP A 76 3.07 1.04 3.74
N GLY A 77 3.61 -0.09 4.22
CA GLY A 77 3.38 -1.39 3.57
C GLY A 77 4.03 -1.53 2.19
N ALA A 78 4.93 -0.60 1.83
CA ALA A 78 5.58 -0.57 0.51
C ALA A 78 6.24 -1.90 0.15
N THR A 79 6.86 -2.58 1.11
CA THR A 79 7.45 -3.91 0.90
C THR A 79 6.43 -4.89 0.30
N LEU A 80 5.22 -4.97 0.84
CA LEU A 80 4.21 -5.92 0.35
C LEU A 80 3.59 -5.48 -0.96
N LEU A 81 3.41 -4.18 -1.16
CA LEU A 81 2.89 -3.62 -2.40
C LEU A 81 3.87 -3.81 -3.56
N LEU A 82 5.19 -3.75 -3.29
CA LEU A 82 6.23 -3.79 -4.30
C LEU A 82 6.92 -5.16 -4.45
N LYS A 83 6.76 -6.08 -3.48
CA LYS A 83 7.35 -7.43 -3.55
C LYS A 83 7.06 -8.21 -4.85
N PRO A 84 5.89 -8.08 -5.47
CA PRO A 84 5.65 -8.74 -6.76
C PRO A 84 6.55 -8.24 -7.90
N VAL A 85 7.20 -7.09 -7.74
CA VAL A 85 8.01 -6.44 -8.78
C VAL A 85 9.47 -6.81 -8.60
N SER A 86 9.98 -7.76 -9.37
CA SER A 86 11.28 -8.40 -9.16
C SER A 86 12.49 -7.46 -9.16
N HIS A 87 12.43 -6.31 -9.84
CA HIS A 87 13.54 -5.33 -9.87
C HIS A 87 13.53 -4.35 -8.69
N ILE A 88 12.58 -4.45 -7.76
CA ILE A 88 12.49 -3.55 -6.59
C ILE A 88 12.80 -4.35 -5.33
N PRO A 89 14.02 -4.26 -4.77
CA PRO A 89 14.39 -5.01 -3.58
C PRO A 89 13.71 -4.48 -2.32
N CYS A 90 13.27 -5.39 -1.48
CA CYS A 90 12.63 -5.14 -0.21
C CYS A 90 13.59 -5.41 0.94
N ILE A 91 13.99 -4.37 1.66
CA ILE A 91 15.04 -4.44 2.68
C ILE A 91 14.47 -4.24 4.09
N GLN A 92 14.75 -5.18 4.99
CA GLN A 92 14.49 -5.03 6.41
C GLN A 92 15.77 -4.59 7.15
N VAL A 93 15.63 -3.60 8.03
CA VAL A 93 16.71 -3.17 8.94
C VAL A 93 16.24 -3.38 10.36
N CYS A 94 16.96 -4.20 11.11
CA CYS A 94 16.64 -4.51 12.49
C CYS A 94 17.82 -4.20 13.43
N ALA A 95 17.53 -4.18 14.72
CA ALA A 95 18.50 -4.17 15.81
C ALA A 95 17.81 -4.66 17.08
N PRO A 96 18.56 -5.26 18.04
CA PRO A 96 18.04 -5.63 19.37
C PRO A 96 17.48 -4.41 20.12
N MET A 97 16.50 -4.67 21.01
CA MET A 97 15.83 -3.61 21.78
C MET A 97 16.80 -2.68 22.52
N PRO A 98 17.84 -3.14 23.24
CA PRO A 98 18.78 -2.23 23.92
C PRO A 98 19.48 -1.25 22.97
N VAL A 99 19.83 -1.70 21.76
CA VAL A 99 20.47 -0.86 20.73
C VAL A 99 19.48 0.19 20.19
N ARG A 100 18.24 -0.22 19.99
CA ARG A 100 17.17 0.68 19.51
C ARG A 100 16.84 1.76 20.51
N ILE A 101 16.77 1.39 21.81
CA ILE A 101 16.53 2.31 22.92
C ILE A 101 17.62 3.37 22.98
N ARG A 102 18.89 2.95 23.06
CA ARG A 102 20.02 3.90 23.07
C ARG A 102 19.97 4.89 21.90
N ARG A 103 19.76 4.39 20.67
CA ARG A 103 19.68 5.24 19.47
C ARG A 103 18.46 6.17 19.49
N LEU A 104 17.38 5.77 20.14
CA LEU A 104 16.20 6.63 20.29
C LEU A 104 16.45 7.72 21.33
N MET A 105 17.06 7.37 22.47
CA MET A 105 17.45 8.32 23.51
C MET A 105 18.40 9.40 22.95
N GLU A 106 19.45 9.00 22.22
CA GLU A 106 20.36 9.92 21.51
C GLU A 106 19.63 10.86 20.55
N ARG A 107 18.66 10.35 19.80
CA ARG A 107 17.89 11.14 18.82
C ARG A 107 16.89 12.10 19.46
N LEU A 108 16.33 11.75 20.61
CA LEU A 108 15.37 12.57 21.36
C LEU A 108 16.03 13.49 22.38
N ASP A 109 17.36 13.38 22.53
CA ASP A 109 18.14 14.10 23.55
C ASP A 109 17.55 13.91 24.95
N THR A 110 17.36 12.63 25.35
CA THR A 110 16.74 12.27 26.63
C THR A 110 17.49 11.13 27.31
N ASP A 111 17.49 11.13 28.65
CA ASP A 111 18.02 10.04 29.47
C ASP A 111 16.91 9.06 29.95
N ASP A 112 15.65 9.29 29.54
CA ASP A 112 14.52 8.43 29.94
C ASP A 112 14.43 7.17 29.06
N GLU A 113 15.07 6.09 29.54
CA GLU A 113 15.03 4.76 28.91
C GLU A 113 13.60 4.21 28.84
N SER A 114 12.77 4.44 29.88
CA SER A 114 11.40 3.92 29.95
C SER A 114 10.53 4.56 28.86
N LEU A 115 10.66 5.86 28.66
CA LEU A 115 9.99 6.59 27.58
C LEU A 115 10.43 6.05 26.22
N ALA A 116 11.73 5.89 26.00
CA ALA A 116 12.27 5.40 24.73
C ALA A 116 11.79 3.96 24.44
N ARG A 117 11.79 3.08 25.42
CA ARG A 117 11.28 1.70 25.30
C ARG A 117 9.81 1.69 24.92
N LYS A 118 8.97 2.42 25.65
CA LYS A 118 7.53 2.49 25.42
C LYS A 118 7.19 3.01 24.02
N GLU A 119 7.93 4.02 23.54
CA GLU A 119 7.75 4.56 22.19
C GLU A 119 8.07 3.51 21.12
N ILE A 120 9.14 2.72 21.31
CA ILE A 120 9.52 1.65 20.38
C ILE A 120 8.47 0.54 20.38
N GLU A 121 8.02 0.08 21.56
CA GLU A 121 7.02 -0.97 21.68
C GLU A 121 5.68 -0.56 21.06
N ASN A 122 5.25 0.68 21.27
CA ASN A 122 4.03 1.21 20.66
C ASN A 122 4.13 1.28 19.12
N ASP A 123 5.26 1.75 18.58
CA ASP A 123 5.49 1.86 17.12
C ASP A 123 5.54 0.46 16.48
N ASP A 124 6.19 -0.51 17.13
CA ASP A 124 6.25 -1.90 16.67
C ASP A 124 4.87 -2.58 16.71
N ALA A 125 4.13 -2.40 17.80
CA ALA A 125 2.78 -2.95 17.94
C ALA A 125 1.82 -2.37 16.89
N ALA A 126 1.89 -1.05 16.64
CA ALA A 126 1.07 -0.39 15.63
C ALA A 126 1.38 -0.91 14.21
N ARG A 127 2.67 -1.12 13.90
CA ARG A 127 3.07 -1.72 12.61
C ARG A 127 2.61 -3.15 12.48
N ALA A 128 2.86 -3.98 13.48
CA ALA A 128 2.43 -5.38 13.48
C ALA A 128 0.92 -5.50 13.28
N ALA A 129 0.12 -4.72 14.02
CA ALA A 129 -1.33 -4.69 13.88
C ALA A 129 -1.76 -4.26 12.47
N LYS A 130 -1.15 -3.21 11.89
CA LYS A 130 -1.48 -2.73 10.54
C LYS A 130 -1.12 -3.75 9.47
N MET A 131 0.04 -4.39 9.56
CA MET A 131 0.48 -5.40 8.59
C MET A 131 -0.39 -6.65 8.66
N SER A 132 -0.74 -7.10 9.86
CA SER A 132 -1.66 -8.22 10.07
C SER A 132 -3.06 -7.91 9.54
N SER A 133 -3.64 -6.74 9.87
CA SER A 133 -5.01 -6.38 9.47
C SER A 133 -5.15 -6.09 7.97
N THR A 134 -4.14 -5.50 7.34
CA THR A 134 -4.22 -5.09 5.92
C THR A 134 -3.77 -6.20 4.98
N PHE A 135 -2.75 -6.98 5.35
CA PHE A 135 -2.09 -7.93 4.46
C PHE A 135 -2.09 -9.38 4.99
N ALA A 136 -2.62 -9.61 6.20
CA ALA A 136 -2.64 -10.93 6.85
C ALA A 136 -1.24 -11.56 6.99
N VAL A 137 -0.20 -10.76 7.27
CA VAL A 137 1.19 -11.21 7.42
C VAL A 137 1.78 -10.79 8.75
N ASP A 138 2.79 -11.55 9.21
CA ASP A 138 3.70 -11.12 10.27
C ASP A 138 4.84 -10.29 9.65
N TRP A 139 4.92 -9.00 9.98
CA TRP A 139 5.94 -8.11 9.43
C TRP A 139 7.37 -8.46 9.88
N GLY A 140 7.49 -9.27 10.93
CA GLY A 140 8.76 -9.83 11.40
C GLY A 140 9.27 -11.01 10.58
N ASP A 141 8.44 -11.60 9.71
CA ASP A 141 8.84 -12.72 8.87
C ASP A 141 9.93 -12.30 7.87
N PRO A 142 11.16 -12.89 7.97
CA PRO A 142 12.25 -12.56 7.05
C PRO A 142 11.94 -12.93 5.59
N ALA A 143 11.03 -13.87 5.33
CA ALA A 143 10.62 -14.26 3.99
C ALA A 143 9.90 -13.13 3.20
N LEU A 144 9.49 -12.07 3.87
CA LEU A 144 8.91 -10.88 3.23
C LEU A 144 9.98 -9.98 2.58
N TYR A 145 11.25 -10.20 2.88
CA TYR A 145 12.35 -9.31 2.50
C TYR A 145 13.40 -10.05 1.68
N ASP A 146 14.03 -9.34 0.74
CA ASP A 146 15.15 -9.86 -0.04
C ASP A 146 16.46 -9.80 0.75
N LEU A 147 16.55 -8.85 1.70
CA LEU A 147 17.69 -8.71 2.59
C LEU A 147 17.26 -8.20 3.97
N THR A 148 17.64 -8.92 5.03
CA THR A 148 17.47 -8.48 6.41
C THR A 148 18.84 -8.16 7.02
N ILE A 149 19.04 -6.93 7.52
CA ILE A 149 20.29 -6.45 8.08
C ILE A 149 20.12 -6.12 9.57
N ASN A 150 20.82 -6.86 10.43
CA ASN A 150 20.94 -6.51 11.84
C ASN A 150 22.08 -5.51 12.04
N THR A 151 21.71 -4.29 12.42
CA THR A 151 22.66 -3.18 12.60
C THR A 151 23.23 -3.08 14.03
N GLU A 152 23.11 -4.13 14.85
CA GLU A 152 23.80 -4.18 16.15
C GLU A 152 25.32 -4.15 15.98
N ARG A 153 25.82 -5.05 15.11
CA ARG A 153 27.26 -5.26 14.87
C ARG A 153 27.71 -4.78 13.51
N ILE A 154 26.79 -4.62 12.55
CA ILE A 154 27.09 -4.12 11.21
C ILE A 154 26.98 -2.60 11.22
N PRO A 155 28.09 -1.86 10.99
CA PRO A 155 28.06 -0.41 10.87
C PRO A 155 27.13 0.04 9.74
N ILE A 156 26.52 1.22 9.90
CA ILE A 156 25.56 1.74 8.90
C ILE A 156 26.20 1.90 7.50
N SER A 157 27.46 2.29 7.41
CA SER A 157 28.17 2.37 6.14
C SER A 157 28.27 1.01 5.44
N ARG A 158 28.61 -0.04 6.19
CA ARG A 158 28.62 -1.42 5.64
C ARG A 158 27.24 -1.93 5.26
N ALA A 159 26.21 -1.55 6.02
CA ALA A 159 24.84 -1.87 5.65
C ALA A 159 24.43 -1.20 4.31
N VAL A 160 24.91 0.02 4.07
CA VAL A 160 24.75 0.71 2.78
C VAL A 160 25.48 -0.07 1.67
N ASP A 161 26.76 -0.42 1.88
CA ASP A 161 27.55 -1.17 0.90
C ASP A 161 26.86 -2.50 0.49
N LEU A 162 26.29 -3.23 1.46
CA LEU A 162 25.55 -4.48 1.20
C LEU A 162 24.33 -4.25 0.30
N VAL A 163 23.57 -3.20 0.54
CA VAL A 163 22.42 -2.88 -0.32
C VAL A 163 22.87 -2.44 -1.71
N LEU A 164 23.94 -1.63 -1.80
CA LEU A 164 24.50 -1.23 -3.10
C LEU A 164 25.02 -2.43 -3.91
N ALA A 165 25.58 -3.44 -3.23
CA ALA A 165 25.98 -4.68 -3.88
C ALA A 165 24.77 -5.48 -4.38
N LEU A 166 23.70 -5.59 -3.56
CA LEU A 166 22.45 -6.26 -3.97
C LEU A 166 21.83 -5.61 -5.20
N LEU A 167 21.80 -4.28 -5.26
CA LEU A 167 21.22 -3.53 -6.39
C LEU A 167 21.98 -3.72 -7.72
N LYS A 168 23.20 -4.25 -7.66
CA LYS A 168 24.01 -4.58 -8.87
C LYS A 168 23.80 -6.00 -9.33
N ASP A 169 23.11 -6.83 -8.55
CA ASP A 169 22.84 -8.22 -8.91
C ASP A 169 21.85 -8.27 -10.10
N PRO A 170 22.12 -9.10 -11.13
CA PRO A 170 21.22 -9.27 -12.26
C PRO A 170 19.79 -9.69 -11.89
N ALA A 171 19.58 -10.33 -10.74
CA ALA A 171 18.26 -10.70 -10.24
C ALA A 171 17.36 -9.47 -9.99
N PHE A 172 17.94 -8.30 -9.72
CA PHE A 172 17.25 -7.04 -9.53
C PHE A 172 17.35 -6.08 -10.72
N ALA A 173 17.81 -6.58 -11.88
CA ALA A 173 17.80 -5.78 -13.10
C ALA A 173 16.35 -5.56 -13.57
N GLU A 174 16.01 -4.31 -13.92
CA GLU A 174 14.73 -4.01 -14.54
C GLU A 174 14.61 -4.71 -15.90
N THR A 175 13.53 -5.45 -16.10
CA THR A 175 13.17 -6.08 -17.37
C THR A 175 11.87 -5.47 -17.90
N ALA A 176 11.60 -5.65 -19.20
CA ALA A 176 10.32 -5.22 -19.77
C ALA A 176 9.12 -5.86 -19.04
N GLN A 177 9.25 -7.14 -18.65
CA GLN A 177 8.23 -7.85 -17.89
C GLN A 177 8.01 -7.26 -16.50
N SER A 178 9.08 -7.04 -15.72
CA SER A 178 8.97 -6.50 -14.37
C SER A 178 8.49 -5.04 -14.37
N ARG A 179 8.88 -4.27 -15.39
CA ARG A 179 8.36 -2.92 -15.60
C ARG A 179 6.86 -2.92 -15.92
N GLN A 180 6.42 -3.82 -16.82
CA GLN A 180 5.00 -3.96 -17.14
C GLN A 180 4.18 -4.38 -15.91
N GLN A 181 4.71 -5.28 -15.08
CA GLN A 181 4.06 -5.68 -13.83
C GLN A 181 3.87 -4.50 -12.88
N LEU A 182 4.90 -3.66 -12.72
CA LEU A 182 4.78 -2.43 -11.91
C LEU A 182 3.71 -1.48 -12.46
N LEU A 183 3.66 -1.28 -13.78
CA LEU A 183 2.65 -0.45 -14.43
C LEU A 183 1.24 -1.00 -14.26
N ASN A 184 1.06 -2.32 -14.34
CA ASN A 184 -0.23 -2.97 -14.14
C ASN A 184 -0.71 -2.79 -12.69
N LEU A 185 0.17 -3.01 -11.69
CA LEU A 185 -0.15 -2.80 -10.27
C LEU A 185 -0.49 -1.33 -9.97
N ALA A 186 0.26 -0.41 -10.56
CA ALA A 186 0.01 1.03 -10.38
C ALA A 186 -1.33 1.44 -10.99
N LEU A 187 -1.67 0.93 -12.17
CA LEU A 187 -2.96 1.21 -12.80
C LEU A 187 -4.12 0.57 -12.02
N GLU A 188 -3.96 -0.65 -11.50
CA GLU A 188 -4.94 -1.28 -10.64
C GLU A 188 -5.22 -0.42 -9.39
N ALA A 189 -4.17 0.06 -8.73
CA ALA A 189 -4.32 0.93 -7.56
C ALA A 189 -5.01 2.26 -7.89
N LYS A 190 -4.69 2.88 -9.04
CA LYS A 190 -5.38 4.10 -9.53
C LYS A 190 -6.86 3.85 -9.80
N VAL A 191 -7.20 2.75 -10.43
CA VAL A 191 -8.59 2.35 -10.68
C VAL A 191 -9.35 2.15 -9.36
N ARG A 192 -8.75 1.45 -8.41
CA ARG A 192 -9.33 1.22 -7.08
C ARG A 192 -9.53 2.53 -6.32
N ALA A 193 -8.56 3.44 -6.41
CA ALA A 193 -8.65 4.77 -5.81
C ALA A 193 -9.73 5.65 -6.46
N ALA A 194 -9.85 5.60 -7.77
CA ALA A 194 -10.90 6.33 -8.50
C ALA A 194 -12.30 5.85 -8.14
N LEU A 195 -12.52 4.53 -8.06
CA LEU A 195 -13.79 3.97 -7.59
C LEU A 195 -14.11 4.42 -6.16
N ARG A 196 -13.11 4.45 -5.28
CA ARG A 196 -13.28 4.84 -3.88
C ARG A 196 -13.53 6.34 -3.69
N ALA A 197 -12.98 7.17 -4.56
CA ALA A 197 -13.12 8.63 -4.50
C ALA A 197 -14.50 9.14 -4.97
N ASP A 198 -15.21 8.38 -5.80
CA ASP A 198 -16.54 8.76 -6.29
C ASP A 198 -17.62 8.18 -5.36
N GLU A 199 -18.43 9.05 -4.75
CA GLU A 199 -19.52 8.68 -3.83
C GLU A 199 -20.47 7.60 -4.40
N LYS A 200 -20.67 7.59 -5.72
CA LYS A 200 -21.56 6.64 -6.38
C LYS A 200 -20.96 5.25 -6.59
N THR A 201 -19.64 5.14 -6.48
CA THR A 201 -18.90 3.87 -6.64
C THR A 201 -18.07 3.50 -5.41
N ALA A 202 -18.03 4.34 -4.37
CA ALA A 202 -17.20 4.16 -3.17
C ALA A 202 -17.43 2.83 -2.46
N GLU A 203 -18.67 2.32 -2.48
CA GLU A 203 -19.02 1.04 -1.84
C GLU A 203 -18.93 -0.16 -2.81
N VAL A 204 -18.55 0.06 -4.06
CA VAL A 204 -18.35 -1.02 -5.04
C VAL A 204 -17.08 -1.80 -4.69
N ASP A 205 -17.26 -3.03 -4.23
CA ASP A 205 -16.16 -3.94 -3.87
C ASP A 205 -16.08 -5.08 -4.87
N VAL A 206 -15.21 -4.91 -5.85
CA VAL A 206 -15.09 -5.82 -7.00
C VAL A 206 -13.63 -6.19 -7.25
N SER A 207 -13.44 -7.34 -7.89
CA SER A 207 -12.13 -7.73 -8.38
C SER A 207 -11.73 -6.85 -9.56
N ILE A 208 -10.51 -6.35 -9.50
CA ILE A 208 -9.90 -5.54 -10.57
C ILE A 208 -8.63 -6.26 -10.99
N THR A 209 -8.50 -6.54 -12.26
CA THR A 209 -7.25 -7.02 -12.86
C THR A 209 -6.85 -6.14 -14.02
N VAL A 210 -5.56 -5.93 -14.18
CA VAL A 210 -5.01 -5.04 -15.23
C VAL A 210 -3.95 -5.78 -16.01
N ASP A 211 -4.05 -5.73 -17.32
CA ASP A 211 -3.00 -6.18 -18.23
C ASP A 211 -2.81 -5.19 -19.36
N ALA A 212 -1.65 -4.58 -19.43
CA ALA A 212 -1.23 -3.61 -20.45
C ALA A 212 -2.30 -2.54 -20.77
N GLY A 213 -2.95 -1.99 -19.75
CA GLY A 213 -3.99 -0.95 -19.89
C GLY A 213 -5.40 -1.49 -20.12
N VAL A 214 -5.59 -2.80 -20.28
CA VAL A 214 -6.90 -3.43 -20.28
C VAL A 214 -7.30 -3.73 -18.83
N VAL A 215 -8.41 -3.16 -18.39
CA VAL A 215 -8.93 -3.32 -17.03
C VAL A 215 -10.16 -4.22 -17.05
N THR A 216 -10.08 -5.36 -16.37
CA THR A 216 -11.24 -6.26 -16.18
C THR A 216 -11.85 -6.03 -14.81
N LEU A 217 -13.14 -5.72 -14.76
CA LEU A 217 -13.94 -5.63 -13.55
C LEU A 217 -14.80 -6.89 -13.40
N ALA A 218 -14.67 -7.62 -12.30
CA ALA A 218 -15.44 -8.83 -12.03
C ALA A 218 -16.00 -8.81 -10.60
N GLY A 219 -17.21 -9.35 -10.44
CA GLY A 219 -17.90 -9.39 -9.15
C GLY A 219 -19.39 -9.13 -9.26
N ILE A 220 -20.01 -8.82 -8.13
CA ILE A 220 -21.45 -8.58 -8.03
C ILE A 220 -21.67 -7.16 -7.50
N VAL A 221 -22.55 -6.43 -8.17
CA VAL A 221 -23.00 -5.09 -7.76
C VAL A 221 -24.51 -5.13 -7.47
N ALA A 222 -25.02 -4.18 -6.70
CA ALA A 222 -26.41 -4.19 -6.29
C ALA A 222 -27.36 -3.92 -7.47
N THR A 223 -26.99 -3.00 -8.36
CA THR A 223 -27.86 -2.56 -9.46
C THR A 223 -27.14 -2.51 -10.81
N PRO A 224 -27.86 -2.60 -11.94
CA PRO A 224 -27.29 -2.36 -13.27
C PRO A 224 -26.67 -0.97 -13.39
N GLY A 225 -27.26 0.05 -12.75
CA GLY A 225 -26.72 1.41 -12.76
C GLY A 225 -25.37 1.54 -12.06
N GLU A 226 -25.08 0.74 -11.02
CA GLU A 226 -23.75 0.67 -10.42
C GLU A 226 -22.73 0.03 -11.37
N LYS A 227 -23.12 -1.04 -12.08
CA LYS A 227 -22.30 -1.68 -13.10
C LYS A 227 -21.84 -0.68 -14.18
N ASP A 228 -22.77 0.13 -14.69
CA ASP A 228 -22.46 1.10 -15.75
C ASP A 228 -21.61 2.26 -15.20
N ARG A 229 -21.92 2.74 -13.99
CA ARG A 229 -21.13 3.81 -13.34
C ARG A 229 -19.71 3.36 -13.02
N ALA A 230 -19.53 2.16 -12.50
CA ALA A 230 -18.19 1.63 -12.23
C ALA A 230 -17.36 1.55 -13.52
N ALA A 231 -17.94 1.03 -14.61
CA ALA A 231 -17.25 0.98 -15.89
C ALA A 231 -16.90 2.38 -16.45
N ALA A 232 -17.82 3.33 -16.35
CA ALA A 232 -17.61 4.70 -16.81
C ALA A 232 -16.52 5.41 -15.98
N ASN A 233 -16.54 5.25 -14.64
CA ASN A 233 -15.52 5.80 -13.75
C ASN A 233 -14.15 5.24 -14.11
N VAL A 234 -14.04 3.92 -14.26
CA VAL A 234 -12.78 3.24 -14.60
C VAL A 234 -12.27 3.66 -15.99
N ALA A 235 -13.14 3.81 -16.97
CA ALA A 235 -12.76 4.24 -18.32
C ALA A 235 -12.17 5.65 -18.34
N ALA A 236 -12.49 6.50 -17.35
CA ALA A 236 -11.95 7.85 -17.21
C ALA A 236 -10.56 7.90 -16.56
N VAL A 237 -10.07 6.78 -15.99
CA VAL A 237 -8.76 6.75 -15.33
C VAL A 237 -7.63 6.79 -16.35
N ALA A 238 -6.69 7.72 -16.17
CA ALA A 238 -5.54 7.87 -17.04
C ALA A 238 -4.69 6.58 -17.08
N GLY A 239 -4.45 6.07 -18.27
CA GLY A 239 -3.73 4.81 -18.52
C GLY A 239 -4.65 3.62 -18.82
N VAL A 240 -5.97 3.75 -18.66
CA VAL A 240 -6.93 2.74 -19.09
C VAL A 240 -7.15 2.88 -20.60
N ILE A 241 -6.91 1.78 -21.31
CA ILE A 241 -7.11 1.68 -22.77
C ILE A 241 -8.49 1.05 -23.07
N LYS A 242 -8.87 0.06 -22.27
CA LYS A 242 -10.11 -0.69 -22.43
C LYS A 242 -10.64 -1.15 -21.08
N VAL A 243 -11.96 -1.17 -20.91
CA VAL A 243 -12.64 -1.77 -19.76
C VAL A 243 -13.40 -3.00 -20.21
N GLU A 244 -13.13 -4.14 -19.59
CA GLU A 244 -13.90 -5.38 -19.72
C GLU A 244 -14.80 -5.52 -18.50
N ASN A 245 -16.07 -5.18 -18.69
CA ASN A 245 -17.04 -5.14 -17.60
C ASN A 245 -17.74 -6.49 -17.43
N ALA A 246 -17.15 -7.40 -16.66
CA ALA A 246 -17.69 -8.70 -16.29
C ALA A 246 -18.49 -8.66 -14.97
N LEU A 247 -18.94 -7.46 -14.53
CA LEU A 247 -19.78 -7.33 -13.34
C LEU A 247 -21.19 -7.92 -13.59
N ASN A 248 -21.73 -8.57 -12.56
CA ASN A 248 -23.12 -9.03 -12.53
C ASN A 248 -23.92 -8.18 -11.55
N SER A 249 -25.19 -7.87 -11.86
CA SER A 249 -26.08 -7.15 -10.94
C SER A 249 -27.09 -8.10 -10.30
N MET A 250 -27.34 -7.91 -8.99
CA MET A 250 -28.33 -8.75 -8.26
C MET A 250 -29.75 -8.57 -8.79
N SER A 251 -30.13 -7.41 -9.30
CA SER A 251 -31.47 -7.12 -9.83
C SER A 251 -31.77 -7.68 -11.23
N GLY A 252 -30.79 -8.34 -11.88
CA GLY A 252 -30.98 -8.95 -13.20
C GLY A 252 -31.47 -10.41 -13.17
N GLY A 253 -31.49 -11.06 -12.01
CA GLY A 253 -31.76 -12.52 -11.89
C GLY A 253 -33.07 -12.92 -11.25
N LEU A 254 -33.79 -12.04 -10.57
CA LEU A 254 -35.02 -12.39 -9.83
C LEU A 254 -36.35 -12.11 -10.58
N GLY A 255 -36.28 -11.49 -11.76
CA GLY A 255 -37.49 -11.08 -12.51
C GLY A 255 -38.07 -12.10 -13.48
N ARG A 256 -37.47 -13.29 -13.65
CA ARG A 256 -37.96 -14.24 -14.71
C ARG A 256 -38.22 -15.68 -14.31
N ARG A 257 -38.32 -16.02 -13.02
CA ARG A 257 -38.71 -17.39 -12.61
C ARG A 257 -39.60 -17.41 -11.39
N LEU A 258 -40.72 -16.76 -11.42
CA LEU A 258 -41.85 -17.08 -10.54
C LEU A 258 -43.13 -16.65 -11.23
N PHE A 259 -43.66 -17.51 -12.12
CA PHE A 259 -45.04 -17.91 -12.34
C PHE A 259 -45.10 -18.62 -13.70
N PRO A 260 -45.28 -19.94 -13.74
CA PRO A 260 -45.83 -20.56 -14.93
C PRO A 260 -47.30 -20.17 -14.98
N SER A 261 -47.67 -19.38 -15.98
CA SER A 261 -49.06 -19.20 -16.38
C SER A 261 -49.63 -20.54 -16.84
N GLY A 262 -50.62 -21.03 -16.14
CA GLY A 262 -51.39 -22.16 -16.64
C GLY A 262 -51.87 -23.14 -15.57
N LEU A 263 -52.99 -22.83 -14.96
CA LEU A 263 -53.99 -23.83 -14.57
C LEU A 263 -55.35 -23.13 -14.52
N THR A 264 -56.00 -23.06 -15.70
CA THR A 264 -57.43 -23.02 -15.79
C THR A 264 -57.94 -24.47 -15.68
N ARG A 265 -58.63 -24.80 -14.62
CA ARG A 265 -59.90 -25.48 -14.44
C ARG A 265 -60.03 -26.02 -13.03
#